data_0f05939bc65e55676151ccdee6b3d391
#
_entry.id   0f05939bc65e55676151ccdee6b3d391
#
_cell.length_a   1.000
_cell.length_b   1.000
_cell.length_c   1.000
_cell.angle_alpha   90.00
_cell.angle_beta   90.00
_cell.angle_gamma   90.00
#
_symmetry.space_group_name_H-M   'P 1'
#
loop_
_entity.id
_entity.type
_entity.pdbx_description
1 polymer ?
#
loop_
_entity_poly.entity_id
_entity_poly.type
_entity_poly.pdbx_seq_one_letter_code
_entity_poly.pdbx_strand_id
1 'polypeptide(L)'
;VRGGGAVRYGPQSVGGVVNFVTRAIPQDFGIEAGVEGQLSPTSSQNNPKETHNLMVGGTADNGFGTALLYSGTRGSDWREHSATRIDDLMLKSKYAPDEVHTFNSLLQYYDGEADMPGGLSRADYDADRWHSTRPYDRFWGRRKLASLGYQFQPDSQHKFNIQGFYTQTLRSGYLEQGKRITLSPRNYWVRGIEPRYSQIFMIGPSAHEVGVGYRYVNESTHEMRYYTATSSGQLPSGSSPYDRDTRSGTEAHAWYLDDKIDIGNWTITPGMRFEHIESYQNNAITGTHEEVSYNAPLPALNVLYHLTDSWNLYANTEGSFGTVQYSQIGKAVQSGNVEP
;
A
#
# COMPACT_ATOMS: atom_id res chain seq x y z
N VAL A 1 11.80 5.40 -4.81
CA VAL A 1 12.03 6.75 -5.35
C VAL A 1 12.40 7.63 -4.17
N ARG A 2 13.53 8.31 -4.20
CA ARG A 2 13.97 9.31 -3.23
C ARG A 2 13.89 10.67 -3.92
N GLY A 3 13.16 11.63 -3.32
CA GLY A 3 12.98 12.99 -3.86
C GLY A 3 12.08 13.06 -5.10
N GLY A 4 11.36 14.16 -5.29
CA GLY A 4 10.43 14.37 -6.41
C GLY A 4 9.26 13.40 -6.52
N GLY A 5 9.36 12.25 -5.88
CA GLY A 5 8.31 11.26 -5.79
C GLY A 5 7.08 11.75 -5.05
N ALA A 6 7.24 12.60 -4.04
CA ALA A 6 6.14 13.16 -3.25
C ALA A 6 5.16 13.96 -4.10
N VAL A 7 5.62 14.70 -5.09
CA VAL A 7 4.75 15.50 -5.97
C VAL A 7 3.75 14.59 -6.68
N ARG A 8 4.21 13.50 -7.28
CA ARG A 8 3.37 12.59 -8.07
C ARG A 8 2.69 11.49 -7.23
N TYR A 9 3.30 11.03 -6.12
CA TYR A 9 2.85 9.82 -5.41
C TYR A 9 2.20 10.07 -4.05
N GLY A 10 2.26 11.27 -3.52
CA GLY A 10 1.48 11.67 -2.34
C GLY A 10 2.30 12.17 -1.14
N PRO A 11 1.59 12.68 -0.12
CA PRO A 11 2.17 13.49 0.94
C PRO A 11 2.97 12.68 1.98
N GLN A 12 2.61 11.42 2.22
CA GLN A 12 3.18 10.59 3.30
C GLN A 12 4.52 9.95 2.93
N SER A 13 5.38 10.71 2.23
CA SER A 13 6.66 10.23 1.69
C SER A 13 7.88 10.68 2.49
N VAL A 14 7.73 10.98 3.80
CA VAL A 14 8.82 11.45 4.68
C VAL A 14 10.09 10.59 4.61
N GLY A 15 9.94 9.28 4.45
CA GLY A 15 11.05 8.33 4.27
C GLY A 15 11.34 7.94 2.82
N GLY A 16 10.60 8.47 1.86
CA GLY A 16 10.63 8.07 0.45
C GLY A 16 9.45 7.18 0.03
N VAL A 17 9.45 6.75 -1.23
CA VAL A 17 8.41 5.90 -1.83
C VAL A 17 9.02 4.58 -2.31
N VAL A 18 8.43 3.46 -1.88
CA VAL A 18 8.73 2.13 -2.42
C VAL A 18 7.61 1.74 -3.38
N ASN A 19 7.95 1.59 -4.65
CA ASN A 19 7.00 1.20 -5.69
C ASN A 19 7.17 -0.29 -6.04
N PHE A 20 6.14 -1.09 -5.80
CA PHE A 20 6.11 -2.50 -6.19
C PHE A 20 5.50 -2.62 -7.59
N VAL A 21 6.32 -2.99 -8.56
CA VAL A 21 5.88 -3.22 -9.94
C VAL A 21 5.59 -4.70 -10.11
N THR A 22 4.33 -5.01 -10.45
CA THR A 22 3.93 -6.41 -10.73
C THR A 22 4.56 -6.91 -12.02
N ARG A 23 4.81 -8.22 -12.13
CA ARG A 23 5.35 -8.84 -13.35
C ARG A 23 4.56 -8.43 -14.59
N ALA A 24 5.24 -8.20 -15.70
CA ALA A 24 4.62 -7.86 -16.98
C ALA A 24 3.82 -9.06 -17.51
N ILE A 25 2.79 -8.78 -18.33
CA ILE A 25 2.13 -9.80 -19.15
C ILE A 25 3.12 -10.21 -20.24
N PRO A 26 3.40 -11.51 -20.45
CA PRO A 26 4.32 -11.98 -21.49
C PRO A 26 3.82 -11.64 -22.91
N GLN A 27 4.74 -11.48 -23.83
CA GLN A 27 4.39 -11.35 -25.25
C GLN A 27 3.92 -12.71 -25.82
N ASP A 28 4.71 -13.75 -25.62
CA ASP A 28 4.36 -15.11 -26.02
C ASP A 28 3.59 -15.80 -24.90
N PHE A 29 2.71 -16.74 -25.26
CA PHE A 29 2.05 -17.58 -24.25
C PHE A 29 3.09 -18.39 -23.48
N GLY A 30 3.03 -18.33 -22.17
CA GLY A 30 3.96 -19.03 -21.28
C GLY A 30 3.33 -19.42 -19.96
N ILE A 31 3.93 -20.45 -19.37
CA ILE A 31 3.62 -20.94 -18.02
C ILE A 31 4.93 -20.97 -17.23
N GLU A 32 4.94 -20.32 -16.09
CA GLU A 32 6.05 -20.40 -15.14
C GLU A 32 5.50 -20.89 -13.80
N ALA A 33 6.14 -21.92 -13.24
CA ALA A 33 5.83 -22.45 -11.92
C ALA A 33 7.09 -22.58 -11.09
N GLY A 34 6.99 -22.28 -9.81
CA GLY A 34 8.10 -22.40 -8.87
C GLY A 34 7.61 -22.86 -7.50
N VAL A 35 8.46 -23.64 -6.83
CA VAL A 35 8.28 -24.05 -5.44
C VAL A 35 9.58 -23.76 -4.71
N GLU A 36 9.48 -23.07 -3.58
CA GLU A 36 10.58 -22.79 -2.67
C GLU A 36 10.27 -23.40 -1.31
N GLY A 37 11.19 -24.21 -0.77
CA GLY A 37 11.11 -24.81 0.56
C GLY A 37 12.10 -24.15 1.52
N GLN A 38 11.62 -23.70 2.69
CA GLN A 38 12.45 -23.23 3.78
C GLN A 38 12.41 -24.22 4.94
N LEU A 39 13.57 -24.72 5.32
CA LEU A 39 13.75 -25.63 6.45
C LEU A 39 14.53 -24.92 7.56
N SER A 40 14.05 -25.06 8.78
CA SER A 40 14.77 -24.64 9.99
C SER A 40 15.25 -25.88 10.74
N PRO A 41 16.48 -26.35 10.53
CA PRO A 41 16.96 -27.64 11.09
C PRO A 41 17.05 -27.63 12.62
N THR A 42 17.00 -26.44 13.23
CA THR A 42 17.03 -26.25 14.69
C THR A 42 15.68 -25.85 15.26
N SER A 43 14.59 -26.04 14.49
CA SER A 43 13.22 -25.69 14.89
C SER A 43 12.64 -26.74 15.85
N SER A 44 11.78 -26.30 16.78
CA SER A 44 10.90 -27.20 17.53
C SER A 44 9.72 -27.69 16.68
N GLN A 45 9.48 -27.08 15.51
CA GLN A 45 8.43 -27.40 14.58
C GLN A 45 9.02 -28.14 13.37
N ASN A 46 8.45 -29.29 13.00
CA ASN A 46 8.88 -30.08 11.85
C ASN A 46 8.12 -29.73 10.56
N ASN A 47 7.43 -28.60 10.52
CA ASN A 47 6.66 -28.17 9.35
C ASN A 47 7.52 -27.22 8.49
N PRO A 48 7.99 -27.66 7.32
CA PRO A 48 8.68 -26.76 6.40
C PRO A 48 7.74 -25.63 5.97
N LYS A 49 8.32 -24.47 5.70
CA LYS A 49 7.61 -23.36 5.08
C LYS A 49 7.81 -23.45 3.57
N GLU A 50 6.72 -23.55 2.83
CA GLU A 50 6.74 -23.69 1.39
C GLU A 50 6.08 -22.49 0.73
N THR A 51 6.69 -22.00 -0.36
CA THR A 51 6.11 -20.95 -1.21
C THR A 51 5.95 -21.48 -2.62
N HIS A 52 4.73 -21.39 -3.14
CA HIS A 52 4.35 -21.81 -4.47
C HIS A 52 4.06 -20.58 -5.32
N ASN A 53 4.61 -20.53 -6.53
CA ASN A 53 4.37 -19.46 -7.48
C ASN A 53 3.93 -20.05 -8.82
N LEU A 54 2.91 -19.45 -9.42
CA LEU A 54 2.43 -19.79 -10.76
C LEU A 54 2.16 -18.50 -11.53
N MET A 55 2.59 -18.45 -12.77
CA MET A 55 2.19 -17.44 -13.73
C MET A 55 1.83 -18.12 -15.03
N VAL A 56 0.65 -17.78 -15.55
CA VAL A 56 0.17 -18.24 -16.85
C VAL A 56 -0.34 -17.03 -17.62
N GLY A 57 0.11 -16.81 -18.85
CA GLY A 57 -0.35 -15.66 -19.62
C GLY A 57 0.32 -15.53 -20.97
N GLY A 58 -0.12 -14.54 -21.73
CA GLY A 58 0.41 -14.18 -23.05
C GLY A 58 -0.37 -13.04 -23.67
N THR A 59 0.09 -12.59 -24.83
CA THR A 59 -0.51 -11.52 -25.62
C THR A 59 -0.83 -12.06 -27.02
N ALA A 60 -2.07 -11.87 -27.45
CA ALA A 60 -2.53 -12.25 -28.77
C ALA A 60 -2.21 -11.15 -29.80
N ASP A 61 -2.20 -11.51 -31.11
CA ASP A 61 -1.88 -10.62 -32.23
C ASP A 61 -2.79 -9.38 -32.34
N ASN A 62 -4.00 -9.45 -31.76
CA ASN A 62 -4.93 -8.32 -31.73
C ASN A 62 -4.62 -7.31 -30.60
N GLY A 63 -3.50 -7.44 -29.92
CA GLY A 63 -3.06 -6.56 -28.83
C GLY A 63 -3.72 -6.84 -27.46
N PHE A 64 -4.53 -7.91 -27.32
CA PHE A 64 -5.09 -8.33 -26.04
C PHE A 64 -4.12 -9.27 -25.32
N GLY A 65 -3.64 -8.86 -24.15
CA GLY A 65 -2.80 -9.67 -23.27
C GLY A 65 -3.48 -9.93 -21.94
N THR A 66 -3.25 -11.10 -21.36
CA THR A 66 -3.72 -11.44 -20.01
C THR A 66 -2.72 -12.33 -19.30
N ALA A 67 -2.66 -12.21 -17.96
CA ALA A 67 -1.86 -13.09 -17.12
C ALA A 67 -2.57 -13.33 -15.79
N LEU A 68 -2.62 -14.61 -15.39
CA LEU A 68 -3.01 -15.05 -14.07
C LEU A 68 -1.73 -15.34 -13.27
N LEU A 69 -1.61 -14.72 -12.10
CA LEU A 69 -0.52 -14.93 -11.16
C LEU A 69 -1.09 -15.46 -9.85
N TYR A 70 -0.42 -16.45 -9.31
CA TYR A 70 -0.72 -16.98 -7.98
C TYR A 70 0.58 -17.07 -7.17
N SER A 71 0.50 -16.66 -5.90
CA SER A 71 1.55 -16.90 -4.91
C SER A 71 0.91 -17.42 -3.63
N GLY A 72 1.39 -18.55 -3.15
CA GLY A 72 0.88 -19.17 -1.92
C GLY A 72 2.02 -19.54 -0.99
N THR A 73 1.85 -19.27 0.31
CA THR A 73 2.82 -19.68 1.36
C THR A 73 2.10 -20.50 2.42
N ARG A 74 2.71 -21.62 2.83
CA ARG A 74 2.21 -22.50 3.88
C ARG A 74 3.38 -22.98 4.72
N GLY A 75 3.15 -23.16 6.03
CA GLY A 75 4.12 -23.75 6.95
C GLY A 75 4.33 -22.95 8.20
N SER A 76 5.40 -23.22 8.92
CA SER A 76 5.77 -22.55 10.16
C SER A 76 7.22 -22.09 10.11
N ASP A 77 7.52 -21.02 10.84
CA ASP A 77 8.91 -20.64 11.12
C ASP A 77 9.50 -21.51 12.23
N TRP A 78 10.66 -21.16 12.72
CA TRP A 78 11.43 -21.95 13.68
C TRP A 78 10.89 -21.97 15.12
N ARG A 79 9.94 -21.07 15.46
CA ARG A 79 9.35 -20.98 16.80
C ARG A 79 7.98 -21.66 16.88
N GLU A 80 7.55 -22.03 18.09
CA GLU A 80 6.16 -22.37 18.36
C GLU A 80 5.23 -21.21 17.96
N HIS A 81 3.99 -21.53 17.61
CA HIS A 81 2.95 -20.56 17.25
C HIS A 81 3.42 -19.55 16.19
N SER A 82 3.97 -20.08 15.08
CA SER A 82 4.50 -19.30 13.95
C SER A 82 3.95 -19.76 12.60
N ALA A 83 2.81 -20.47 12.60
CA ALA A 83 2.17 -20.94 11.38
C ALA A 83 1.76 -19.77 10.49
N THR A 84 2.00 -19.92 9.19
CA THR A 84 1.65 -18.91 8.16
C THR A 84 0.89 -19.58 7.03
N ARG A 85 -0.18 -18.93 6.58
CA ARG A 85 -0.94 -19.28 5.40
C ARG A 85 -1.24 -18.02 4.59
N ILE A 86 -0.80 -17.97 3.36
CA ILE A 86 -1.03 -16.85 2.44
C ILE A 86 -1.48 -17.40 1.09
N ASP A 87 -2.49 -16.77 0.50
CA ASP A 87 -2.91 -16.93 -0.88
C ASP A 87 -3.03 -15.55 -1.51
N ASP A 88 -2.36 -15.32 -2.62
CA ASP A 88 -2.46 -14.11 -3.42
C ASP A 88 -2.71 -14.50 -4.89
N LEU A 89 -3.91 -14.19 -5.36
CA LEU A 89 -4.34 -14.44 -6.74
C LEU A 89 -4.53 -13.10 -7.44
N MET A 90 -3.91 -12.95 -8.62
CA MET A 90 -3.94 -11.71 -9.39
C MET A 90 -4.22 -12.02 -10.87
N LEU A 91 -5.23 -11.37 -11.42
CA LEU A 91 -5.53 -11.37 -12.85
C LEU A 91 -5.21 -9.98 -13.42
N LYS A 92 -4.32 -9.94 -14.40
CA LYS A 92 -3.95 -8.73 -15.14
C LYS A 92 -4.42 -8.87 -16.57
N SER A 93 -4.90 -7.77 -17.15
CA SER A 93 -5.17 -7.70 -18.58
C SER A 93 -4.70 -6.37 -19.14
N LYS A 94 -4.28 -6.40 -20.40
CA LYS A 94 -3.91 -5.24 -21.20
C LYS A 94 -4.56 -5.38 -22.57
N TYR A 95 -5.10 -4.30 -23.09
CA TYR A 95 -5.59 -4.25 -24.47
C TYR A 95 -5.04 -2.99 -25.15
N ALA A 96 -4.23 -3.20 -26.18
CA ALA A 96 -3.63 -2.15 -27.01
C ALA A 96 -4.06 -2.42 -28.47
N PRO A 97 -5.25 -1.89 -28.88
CA PRO A 97 -5.75 -2.09 -30.25
C PRO A 97 -4.88 -1.42 -31.31
N ASP A 98 -4.12 -0.43 -30.91
CA ASP A 98 -3.21 0.38 -31.74
C ASP A 98 -2.06 0.93 -30.86
N GLU A 99 -1.20 1.75 -31.47
CA GLU A 99 -0.05 2.37 -30.77
C GLU A 99 -0.45 3.56 -29.89
N VAL A 100 -1.68 4.07 -30.03
CA VAL A 100 -2.18 5.28 -29.35
C VAL A 100 -2.94 4.93 -28.08
N HIS A 101 -3.71 3.85 -28.08
CA HIS A 101 -4.64 3.49 -27.02
C HIS A 101 -4.16 2.27 -26.24
N THR A 102 -4.14 2.37 -24.93
CA THR A 102 -3.87 1.21 -24.07
C THR A 102 -4.85 1.19 -22.89
N PHE A 103 -5.53 0.07 -22.71
CA PHE A 103 -6.39 -0.23 -21.55
C PHE A 103 -5.70 -1.24 -20.68
N ASN A 104 -5.79 -1.07 -19.34
CA ASN A 104 -5.20 -1.98 -18.37
C ASN A 104 -6.24 -2.32 -17.32
N SER A 105 -6.22 -3.56 -16.83
CA SER A 105 -6.98 -3.96 -15.65
C SER A 105 -6.17 -4.82 -14.71
N LEU A 106 -6.50 -4.74 -13.43
CA LEU A 106 -5.94 -5.58 -12.38
C LEU A 106 -7.07 -5.96 -11.42
N LEU A 107 -7.25 -7.27 -11.22
CA LEU A 107 -8.07 -7.83 -10.16
C LEU A 107 -7.17 -8.61 -9.23
N GLN A 108 -7.33 -8.45 -7.92
CA GLN A 108 -6.54 -9.19 -6.93
C GLN A 108 -7.43 -9.66 -5.78
N TYR A 109 -7.19 -10.90 -5.37
CA TYR A 109 -7.71 -11.47 -4.14
C TYR A 109 -6.55 -11.97 -3.28
N TYR A 110 -6.42 -11.42 -2.09
CA TYR A 110 -5.44 -11.81 -1.10
C TYR A 110 -6.15 -12.32 0.15
N ASP A 111 -5.73 -13.47 0.69
CA ASP A 111 -6.14 -14.02 1.99
C ASP A 111 -4.89 -14.51 2.71
N GLY A 112 -4.64 -13.99 3.90
CA GLY A 112 -3.45 -14.37 4.68
C GLY A 112 -3.73 -14.42 6.17
N GLU A 113 -3.14 -15.39 6.84
CA GLU A 113 -3.10 -15.46 8.30
C GLU A 113 -1.72 -15.89 8.78
N ALA A 114 -1.36 -15.42 9.96
CA ALA A 114 -0.10 -15.77 10.61
C ALA A 114 -0.30 -15.81 12.14
N ASP A 115 0.18 -16.86 12.75
CA ASP A 115 0.39 -16.93 14.19
C ASP A 115 1.58 -16.08 14.58
N MET A 116 1.53 -15.44 15.76
CA MET A 116 2.53 -14.50 16.22
C MET A 116 3.09 -14.96 17.56
N PRO A 117 4.31 -15.50 17.61
CA PRO A 117 4.89 -16.10 18.83
C PRO A 117 5.24 -15.09 19.92
N GLY A 118 5.16 -13.79 19.67
CA GLY A 118 5.57 -12.73 20.59
C GLY A 118 7.09 -12.55 20.70
N GLY A 119 7.51 -11.49 21.39
CA GLY A 119 8.91 -11.24 21.71
C GLY A 119 9.40 -12.12 22.85
N LEU A 120 10.69 -12.46 22.85
CA LEU A 120 11.36 -13.13 23.98
C LEU A 120 12.20 -12.12 24.76
N SER A 121 12.13 -12.16 26.08
CA SER A 121 13.15 -11.54 26.90
C SER A 121 14.47 -12.31 26.80
N ARG A 122 15.58 -11.74 27.28
CA ARG A 122 16.86 -12.45 27.30
C ARG A 122 16.77 -13.73 28.13
N ALA A 123 16.09 -13.71 29.25
CA ALA A 123 15.90 -14.86 30.13
C ALA A 123 15.06 -15.96 29.45
N ASP A 124 13.96 -15.59 28.77
CA ASP A 124 13.13 -16.54 28.03
C ASP A 124 13.93 -17.20 26.89
N TYR A 125 14.70 -16.40 26.15
CA TYR A 125 15.54 -16.91 25.05
C TYR A 125 16.62 -17.88 25.54
N ASP A 126 17.26 -17.59 26.67
CA ASP A 126 18.29 -18.47 27.25
C ASP A 126 17.68 -19.76 27.85
N ALA A 127 16.44 -19.69 28.33
CA ALA A 127 15.71 -20.85 28.86
C ALA A 127 15.17 -21.74 27.72
N ASP A 128 14.42 -21.15 26.81
CA ASP A 128 13.85 -21.81 25.63
C ASP A 128 13.60 -20.83 24.49
N ARG A 129 14.51 -20.80 23.49
CA ARG A 129 14.41 -19.94 22.33
C ARG A 129 13.26 -20.28 21.38
N TRP A 130 12.69 -21.47 21.50
CA TRP A 130 11.60 -21.96 20.64
C TRP A 130 10.23 -21.59 21.14
N HIS A 131 10.13 -21.26 22.41
CA HIS A 131 8.89 -20.99 23.11
C HIS A 131 8.11 -19.81 22.54
N SER A 132 6.78 -19.93 22.56
CA SER A 132 5.84 -18.84 22.27
C SER A 132 5.40 -18.19 23.59
N THR A 133 5.58 -16.87 23.70
CA THR A 133 5.08 -16.08 24.84
C THR A 133 3.66 -15.55 24.60
N ARG A 134 3.08 -15.80 23.40
CA ARG A 134 1.80 -15.26 22.96
C ARG A 134 0.97 -16.35 22.25
N PRO A 135 0.46 -17.36 22.97
CA PRO A 135 -0.20 -18.52 22.35
C PRO A 135 -1.53 -18.19 21.68
N TYR A 136 -2.13 -17.02 21.92
CA TYR A 136 -3.37 -16.58 21.32
C TYR A 136 -3.17 -15.55 20.20
N ASP A 137 -1.99 -14.96 20.06
CA ASP A 137 -1.77 -13.89 19.11
C ASP A 137 -1.78 -14.45 17.68
N ARG A 138 -2.70 -13.96 16.87
CA ARG A 138 -2.88 -14.33 15.47
C ARG A 138 -3.36 -13.14 14.69
N PHE A 139 -2.82 -12.95 13.51
CA PHE A 139 -3.24 -11.93 12.57
C PHE A 139 -3.81 -12.58 11.31
N TRP A 140 -4.87 -11.98 10.75
CA TRP A 140 -5.36 -12.32 9.40
C TRP A 140 -5.82 -11.09 8.65
N GLY A 141 -5.73 -11.17 7.32
CA GLY A 141 -6.15 -10.11 6.42
C GLY A 141 -6.66 -10.66 5.10
N ARG A 142 -7.69 -10.00 4.57
CA ARG A 142 -8.23 -10.22 3.23
C ARG A 142 -8.24 -8.93 2.47
N ARG A 143 -7.86 -8.97 1.19
CA ARG A 143 -7.98 -7.82 0.30
C ARG A 143 -8.58 -8.24 -1.03
N LYS A 144 -9.55 -7.45 -1.48
CA LYS A 144 -10.06 -7.48 -2.85
C LYS A 144 -9.72 -6.14 -3.47
N LEU A 145 -9.09 -6.17 -4.65
CA LEU A 145 -8.73 -4.98 -5.39
C LEU A 145 -9.21 -5.14 -6.83
N ALA A 146 -9.76 -4.06 -7.37
CA ALA A 146 -10.03 -3.89 -8.78
C ALA A 146 -9.50 -2.54 -9.23
N SER A 147 -8.78 -2.50 -10.35
CA SER A 147 -8.38 -1.25 -10.99
C SER A 147 -8.52 -1.32 -12.49
N LEU A 148 -8.84 -0.17 -13.09
CA LEU A 148 -8.95 0.03 -14.53
C LEU A 148 -8.13 1.27 -14.88
N GLY A 149 -7.31 1.15 -15.92
CA GLY A 149 -6.49 2.23 -16.44
C GLY A 149 -6.67 2.40 -17.94
N TYR A 150 -6.57 3.62 -18.38
CA TYR A 150 -6.54 3.99 -19.79
C TYR A 150 -5.38 4.95 -20.04
N GLN A 151 -4.62 4.69 -21.10
CA GLN A 151 -3.57 5.55 -21.61
C GLN A 151 -3.91 5.97 -23.05
N PHE A 152 -3.77 7.25 -23.31
CA PHE A 152 -3.83 7.86 -24.65
C PHE A 152 -2.51 8.56 -24.93
N GLN A 153 -1.79 8.10 -25.96
CA GLN A 153 -0.49 8.63 -26.36
C GLN A 153 -0.45 8.75 -27.87
N PRO A 154 -0.99 9.86 -28.44
CA PRO A 154 -1.11 10.04 -29.89
C PRO A 154 0.25 10.23 -30.58
N ASP A 155 1.27 10.65 -29.84
CA ASP A 155 2.63 10.88 -30.31
C ASP A 155 3.64 10.76 -29.15
N SER A 156 4.91 11.05 -29.41
CA SER A 156 5.98 11.03 -28.42
C SER A 156 5.95 12.22 -27.45
N GLN A 157 5.17 13.25 -27.72
CA GLN A 157 5.13 14.50 -26.94
C GLN A 157 3.96 14.56 -25.96
N HIS A 158 2.84 13.88 -26.25
CA HIS A 158 1.62 13.98 -25.49
C HIS A 158 1.25 12.64 -24.86
N LYS A 159 1.00 12.62 -23.58
CA LYS A 159 0.56 11.42 -22.87
C LYS A 159 -0.49 11.76 -21.83
N PHE A 160 -1.65 11.12 -21.95
CA PHE A 160 -2.70 11.14 -20.96
C PHE A 160 -2.88 9.76 -20.35
N ASN A 161 -3.03 9.70 -19.02
CA ASN A 161 -3.35 8.48 -18.30
C ASN A 161 -4.49 8.78 -17.33
N ILE A 162 -5.39 7.83 -17.16
CA ILE A 162 -6.39 7.86 -16.09
C ILE A 162 -6.48 6.48 -15.48
N GLN A 163 -6.51 6.40 -14.17
CA GLN A 163 -6.68 5.16 -13.42
C GLN A 163 -7.77 5.31 -12.39
N GLY A 164 -8.71 4.37 -12.36
CA GLY A 164 -9.68 4.21 -11.28
C GLY A 164 -9.38 2.94 -10.50
N PHE A 165 -9.62 2.94 -9.20
CA PHE A 165 -9.42 1.77 -8.34
C PHE A 165 -10.46 1.68 -7.21
N TYR A 166 -10.68 0.44 -6.79
CA TYR A 166 -11.48 0.10 -5.63
C TYR A 166 -10.79 -1.01 -4.85
N THR A 167 -10.70 -0.84 -3.54
CA THR A 167 -10.13 -1.84 -2.63
C THR A 167 -11.04 -2.05 -1.44
N GLN A 168 -11.30 -3.31 -1.11
CA GLN A 168 -11.90 -3.72 0.16
C GLN A 168 -10.89 -4.53 0.94
N THR A 169 -10.59 -4.12 2.17
CA THR A 169 -9.63 -4.81 3.04
C THR A 169 -10.27 -5.10 4.39
N LEU A 170 -10.26 -6.36 4.80
CA LEU A 170 -10.47 -6.78 6.18
C LEU A 170 -9.10 -7.03 6.81
N ARG A 171 -8.86 -6.43 7.95
CA ARG A 171 -7.70 -6.69 8.81
C ARG A 171 -8.21 -7.02 10.21
N SER A 172 -7.75 -8.13 10.78
CA SER A 172 -8.19 -8.55 12.11
C SER A 172 -7.11 -9.37 12.81
N GLY A 173 -7.28 -9.63 14.08
CA GLY A 173 -6.36 -10.46 14.84
C GLY A 173 -6.82 -10.66 16.28
N TYR A 174 -6.31 -11.71 16.87
CA TYR A 174 -6.31 -11.90 18.32
C TYR A 174 -5.00 -11.35 18.87
N LEU A 175 -5.08 -10.56 19.92
CA LEU A 175 -3.91 -10.00 20.62
C LEU A 175 -4.11 -10.07 22.13
N GLU A 176 -3.13 -10.64 22.81
CA GLU A 176 -3.04 -10.59 24.27
C GLU A 176 -2.52 -9.22 24.72
N GLN A 177 -3.30 -8.56 25.57
CA GLN A 177 -2.97 -7.26 26.15
C GLN A 177 -3.21 -7.29 27.66
N GLY A 178 -2.17 -7.57 28.42
CA GLY A 178 -2.25 -7.71 29.87
C GLY A 178 -3.14 -8.90 30.26
N LYS A 179 -4.29 -8.63 30.91
CA LYS A 179 -5.24 -9.65 31.35
C LYS A 179 -6.37 -9.90 30.36
N ARG A 180 -6.27 -9.41 29.13
CA ARG A 180 -7.31 -9.53 28.09
C ARG A 180 -6.76 -10.13 26.82
N ILE A 181 -7.60 -10.90 26.13
CA ILE A 181 -7.44 -11.23 24.72
C ILE A 181 -8.41 -10.35 23.96
N THR A 182 -7.95 -9.66 22.93
CA THR A 182 -8.78 -8.79 22.08
C THR A 182 -8.93 -9.38 20.69
N LEU A 183 -10.09 -9.15 20.08
CA LEU A 183 -10.38 -9.39 18.65
C LEU A 183 -10.71 -8.04 18.01
N SER A 184 -9.93 -7.63 17.02
CA SER A 184 -10.03 -6.28 16.44
C SER A 184 -10.27 -6.31 14.94
N PRO A 185 -11.50 -6.64 14.47
CA PRO A 185 -11.84 -6.55 13.05
C PRO A 185 -11.91 -5.09 12.59
N ARG A 186 -11.22 -4.81 11.48
CA ARG A 186 -11.19 -3.52 10.80
C ARG A 186 -11.49 -3.73 9.33
N ASN A 187 -12.56 -3.12 8.86
CA ASN A 187 -12.94 -3.13 7.45
C ASN A 187 -12.62 -1.78 6.83
N TYR A 188 -11.93 -1.80 5.70
CA TYR A 188 -11.59 -0.61 4.92
C TYR A 188 -12.17 -0.73 3.53
N TRP A 189 -12.72 0.36 3.02
CA TRP A 189 -13.15 0.52 1.63
C TRP A 189 -12.48 1.76 1.09
N VAL A 190 -11.69 1.61 0.04
CA VAL A 190 -10.94 2.70 -0.58
C VAL A 190 -11.28 2.72 -2.07
N ARG A 191 -11.62 3.90 -2.59
CA ARG A 191 -11.84 4.14 -4.01
C ARG A 191 -11.17 5.43 -4.43
N GLY A 192 -10.74 5.48 -5.67
CA GLY A 192 -10.11 6.68 -6.18
C GLY A 192 -10.03 6.72 -7.69
N ILE A 193 -9.72 7.91 -8.18
CA ILE A 193 -9.47 8.18 -9.60
C ILE A 193 -8.29 9.13 -9.72
N GLU A 194 -7.45 8.90 -10.74
CA GLU A 194 -6.20 9.62 -10.90
C GLU A 194 -5.90 9.90 -12.38
N PRO A 195 -6.44 11.01 -12.97
CA PRO A 195 -6.02 11.49 -14.26
C PRO A 195 -4.67 12.21 -14.19
N ARG A 196 -3.83 11.99 -15.20
CA ARG A 196 -2.52 12.61 -15.40
C ARG A 196 -2.32 12.95 -16.86
N TYR A 197 -1.73 14.10 -17.13
CA TYR A 197 -1.31 14.50 -18.47
C TYR A 197 0.14 14.97 -18.42
N SER A 198 0.91 14.62 -19.43
CA SER A 198 2.24 15.18 -19.64
C SER A 198 2.46 15.57 -21.09
N GLN A 199 3.27 16.62 -21.27
CA GLN A 199 3.64 17.14 -22.56
C GLN A 199 5.12 17.47 -22.61
N ILE A 200 5.78 17.05 -23.69
CA ILE A 200 7.19 17.33 -23.96
C ILE A 200 7.28 18.41 -25.03
N PHE A 201 8.10 19.45 -24.82
CA PHE A 201 8.35 20.52 -25.78
C PHE A 201 9.73 21.15 -25.55
N MET A 202 10.20 21.94 -26.53
CA MET A 202 11.49 22.63 -26.46
C MET A 202 11.30 24.12 -26.22
N ILE A 203 12.11 24.69 -25.29
CA ILE A 203 12.27 26.14 -25.13
C ILE A 203 13.76 26.47 -25.32
N GLY A 204 14.10 26.98 -26.49
CA GLY A 204 15.50 27.17 -26.85
C GLY A 204 16.30 25.86 -26.79
N PRO A 205 17.40 25.77 -26.03
CA PRO A 205 18.20 24.57 -25.89
C PRO A 205 17.67 23.57 -24.87
N SER A 206 16.62 23.88 -24.10
CA SER A 206 16.09 23.04 -23.05
C SER A 206 14.90 22.23 -23.49
N ALA A 207 14.89 20.94 -23.14
CA ALA A 207 13.72 20.08 -23.24
C ALA A 207 12.91 20.16 -21.93
N HIS A 208 11.61 20.34 -22.06
CA HIS A 208 10.67 20.41 -20.97
C HIS A 208 9.69 19.24 -21.03
N GLU A 209 9.50 18.51 -19.94
CA GLU A 209 8.40 17.56 -19.74
C GLU A 209 7.50 18.07 -18.61
N VAL A 210 6.45 18.81 -18.98
CA VAL A 210 5.48 19.31 -18.00
C VAL A 210 4.47 18.22 -17.70
N GLY A 211 4.28 17.92 -16.42
CA GLY A 211 3.29 16.98 -15.90
C GLY A 211 2.26 17.68 -15.04
N VAL A 212 0.99 17.41 -15.27
CA VAL A 212 -0.12 17.84 -14.39
C VAL A 212 -0.99 16.65 -14.06
N GLY A 213 -1.46 16.61 -12.82
CA GLY A 213 -2.35 15.53 -12.39
C GLY A 213 -3.26 15.94 -11.25
N TYR A 214 -4.27 15.10 -11.11
CA TYR A 214 -5.24 15.18 -10.04
C TYR A 214 -5.43 13.79 -9.45
N ARG A 215 -5.66 13.70 -8.15
CA ARG A 215 -6.00 12.47 -7.46
C ARG A 215 -7.15 12.72 -6.49
N TYR A 216 -8.18 11.91 -6.62
CA TYR A 216 -9.26 11.79 -5.66
C TYR A 216 -9.19 10.45 -4.96
N VAL A 217 -9.28 10.46 -3.64
CA VAL A 217 -9.37 9.25 -2.82
C VAL A 217 -10.46 9.42 -1.78
N ASN A 218 -11.35 8.43 -1.69
CA ASN A 218 -12.32 8.33 -0.62
C ASN A 218 -12.11 7.01 0.10
N GLU A 219 -11.86 7.09 1.38
CA GLU A 219 -11.66 5.96 2.28
C GLU A 219 -12.75 5.97 3.36
N SER A 220 -13.27 4.80 3.70
CA SER A 220 -14.11 4.58 4.87
C SER A 220 -13.66 3.35 5.62
N THR A 221 -13.81 3.36 6.94
CA THR A 221 -13.45 2.24 7.81
C THR A 221 -14.47 2.02 8.91
N HIS A 222 -14.63 0.77 9.29
CA HIS A 222 -15.37 0.37 10.49
C HIS A 222 -14.46 -0.53 11.33
N GLU A 223 -14.18 -0.09 12.55
CA GLU A 223 -13.36 -0.80 13.53
C GLU A 223 -14.19 -1.19 14.74
N MET A 224 -14.15 -2.48 15.08
CA MET A 224 -14.68 -3.06 16.31
C MET A 224 -13.52 -3.61 17.14
N ARG A 225 -13.67 -3.65 18.48
CA ARG A 225 -12.77 -4.38 19.35
C ARG A 225 -13.56 -5.09 20.46
N TYR A 226 -13.57 -6.42 20.34
CA TYR A 226 -14.15 -7.33 21.33
C TYR A 226 -13.06 -7.82 22.29
N TYR A 227 -13.43 -8.28 23.50
CA TYR A 227 -12.47 -8.81 24.45
C TYR A 227 -13.05 -9.91 25.34
N THR A 228 -12.14 -10.76 25.84
CA THR A 228 -12.38 -11.72 26.92
C THR A 228 -11.25 -11.61 27.94
N ALA A 229 -11.43 -12.14 29.15
CA ALA A 229 -10.34 -12.25 30.12
C ALA A 229 -9.40 -13.39 29.72
N THR A 230 -8.09 -13.17 29.79
CA THR A 230 -7.08 -14.23 29.53
C THR A 230 -7.28 -15.44 30.41
N SER A 231 -7.69 -15.22 31.68
CA SER A 231 -7.99 -16.30 32.66
C SER A 231 -9.17 -17.20 32.28
N SER A 232 -10.01 -16.77 31.32
CA SER A 232 -11.11 -17.60 30.83
C SER A 232 -10.67 -18.71 29.87
N GLY A 233 -9.49 -18.59 29.26
CA GLY A 233 -9.02 -19.46 28.19
C GLY A 233 -9.86 -19.41 26.89
N GLN A 234 -10.80 -18.44 26.80
CA GLN A 234 -11.72 -18.33 25.66
C GLN A 234 -11.33 -17.17 24.76
N LEU A 235 -11.29 -17.42 23.45
CA LEU A 235 -11.10 -16.37 22.45
C LEU A 235 -12.37 -15.50 22.31
N PRO A 236 -12.22 -14.17 22.20
CA PRO A 236 -13.36 -13.29 21.95
C PRO A 236 -13.99 -13.54 20.55
N SER A 237 -15.29 -13.29 20.48
CA SER A 237 -16.09 -13.41 19.24
C SER A 237 -16.94 -12.14 19.03
N GLY A 238 -17.69 -12.08 17.94
CA GLY A 238 -18.63 -10.97 17.68
C GLY A 238 -19.77 -10.84 18.68
N SER A 239 -19.99 -11.82 19.57
CA SER A 239 -20.95 -11.77 20.70
C SER A 239 -20.30 -11.42 22.03
N SER A 240 -18.98 -11.28 22.08
CA SER A 240 -18.25 -10.88 23.31
C SER A 240 -18.48 -9.40 23.63
N PRO A 241 -18.26 -8.97 24.90
CA PRO A 241 -18.18 -7.56 25.23
C PRO A 241 -17.21 -6.82 24.32
N TYR A 242 -17.51 -5.56 24.00
CA TYR A 242 -16.65 -4.72 23.17
C TYR A 242 -16.43 -3.36 23.82
N ASP A 243 -15.29 -2.75 23.52
CA ASP A 243 -14.88 -1.43 24.02
C ASP A 243 -14.45 -0.47 22.90
N ARG A 244 -14.68 -0.87 21.64
CA ARG A 244 -14.52 -0.01 20.46
C ARG A 244 -15.58 -0.35 19.41
N ASP A 245 -16.24 0.70 18.91
CA ASP A 245 -17.08 0.71 17.73
C ASP A 245 -16.94 2.09 17.09
N THR A 246 -16.06 2.18 16.08
CA THR A 246 -15.76 3.44 15.42
C THR A 246 -15.93 3.32 13.91
N ARG A 247 -16.55 4.35 13.32
CA ARG A 247 -16.63 4.53 11.87
C ARG A 247 -15.91 5.81 11.50
N SER A 248 -14.94 5.71 10.62
CA SER A 248 -14.13 6.82 10.20
C SER A 248 -14.04 6.87 8.69
N GLY A 249 -13.71 8.03 8.14
CA GLY A 249 -13.48 8.18 6.71
C GLY A 249 -12.58 9.35 6.41
N THR A 250 -12.06 9.34 5.20
CA THR A 250 -11.23 10.41 4.63
C THR A 250 -11.68 10.67 3.21
N GLU A 251 -11.85 11.94 2.87
CA GLU A 251 -11.94 12.42 1.49
C GLU A 251 -10.72 13.28 1.19
N ALA A 252 -9.99 12.94 0.13
CA ALA A 252 -8.74 13.60 -0.21
C ALA A 252 -8.71 13.99 -1.69
N HIS A 253 -8.39 15.25 -1.92
CA HIS A 253 -8.18 15.86 -3.23
C HIS A 253 -6.74 16.35 -3.33
N ALA A 254 -6.03 15.95 -4.38
CA ALA A 254 -4.69 16.41 -4.62
C ALA A 254 -4.49 16.85 -6.06
N TRP A 255 -3.85 17.99 -6.23
CA TRP A 255 -3.44 18.53 -7.53
C TRP A 255 -1.93 18.65 -7.55
N TYR A 256 -1.30 18.34 -8.65
CA TYR A 256 0.13 18.56 -8.81
C TYR A 256 0.51 19.07 -10.20
N LEU A 257 1.62 19.78 -10.21
CA LEU A 257 2.29 20.26 -11.41
C LEU A 257 3.79 20.06 -11.21
N ASP A 258 4.48 19.53 -12.19
CA ASP A 258 5.94 19.46 -12.23
C ASP A 258 6.44 19.72 -13.66
N ASP A 259 7.69 20.19 -13.78
CA ASP A 259 8.37 20.38 -15.05
C ASP A 259 9.77 19.79 -14.96
N LYS A 260 10.03 18.72 -15.72
CA LYS A 260 11.35 18.16 -15.86
C LYS A 260 12.07 18.89 -16.98
N ILE A 261 13.08 19.68 -16.64
CA ILE A 261 13.87 20.53 -17.53
C ILE A 261 15.22 19.89 -17.76
N ASP A 262 15.49 19.45 -18.99
CA ASP A 262 16.81 18.95 -19.41
C ASP A 262 17.53 20.04 -20.18
N ILE A 263 18.67 20.52 -19.67
CA ILE A 263 19.52 21.56 -20.30
C ILE A 263 21.02 21.25 -20.11
N GLY A 264 21.71 20.95 -21.21
CA GLY A 264 23.09 20.51 -21.16
C GLY A 264 23.25 19.26 -20.28
N ASN A 265 24.09 19.34 -19.24
CA ASN A 265 24.32 18.25 -18.30
C ASN A 265 23.37 18.30 -17.07
N TRP A 266 22.40 19.20 -17.04
CA TRP A 266 21.48 19.38 -15.92
C TRP A 266 20.10 18.82 -16.24
N THR A 267 19.52 18.11 -15.27
CA THR A 267 18.11 17.85 -15.19
C THR A 267 17.57 18.49 -13.92
N ILE A 268 16.68 19.47 -14.05
CA ILE A 268 16.07 20.21 -12.95
C ILE A 268 14.58 19.96 -12.95
N THR A 269 14.01 19.53 -11.83
CA THR A 269 12.57 19.23 -11.77
C THR A 269 11.95 19.98 -10.58
N PRO A 270 11.52 21.24 -10.77
CA PRO A 270 10.61 21.90 -9.84
C PRO A 270 9.23 21.25 -9.88
N GLY A 271 8.57 21.21 -8.74
CA GLY A 271 7.21 20.69 -8.64
C GLY A 271 6.47 21.27 -7.44
N MET A 272 5.16 21.23 -7.54
CA MET A 272 4.23 21.65 -6.48
C MET A 272 3.09 20.66 -6.41
N ARG A 273 2.75 20.23 -5.21
CA ARG A 273 1.55 19.48 -4.91
C ARG A 273 0.72 20.25 -3.89
N PHE A 274 -0.58 20.23 -4.06
CA PHE A 274 -1.53 20.77 -3.12
C PHE A 274 -2.49 19.67 -2.68
N GLU A 275 -2.62 19.46 -1.38
CA GLU A 275 -3.53 18.50 -0.77
C GLU A 275 -4.65 19.22 -0.02
N HIS A 276 -5.87 18.75 -0.23
CA HIS A 276 -7.03 19.07 0.60
C HIS A 276 -7.61 17.77 1.13
N ILE A 277 -7.62 17.60 2.45
CA ILE A 277 -8.01 16.35 3.11
C ILE A 277 -8.99 16.64 4.22
N GLU A 278 -10.13 15.98 4.17
CA GLU A 278 -11.13 15.98 5.23
C GLU A 278 -11.22 14.58 5.83
N SER A 279 -11.15 14.48 7.14
CA SER A 279 -11.25 13.21 7.86
C SER A 279 -12.20 13.33 9.04
N TYR A 280 -12.96 12.27 9.28
CA TYR A 280 -13.89 12.21 10.39
C TYR A 280 -13.80 10.89 11.18
N GLN A 281 -14.24 10.92 12.41
CA GLN A 281 -14.46 9.75 13.25
C GLN A 281 -15.78 9.85 14.01
N ASN A 282 -16.62 8.82 13.89
CA ASN A 282 -17.79 8.59 14.71
C ASN A 282 -17.48 7.47 15.71
N ASN A 283 -17.65 7.72 17.00
CA ASN A 283 -17.50 6.72 18.06
C ASN A 283 -18.89 6.38 18.61
N ALA A 284 -19.38 5.18 18.32
CA ALA A 284 -20.71 4.74 18.71
C ALA A 284 -20.84 4.48 20.23
N ILE A 285 -19.72 4.25 20.92
CA ILE A 285 -19.74 4.01 22.38
C ILE A 285 -19.90 5.33 23.15
N THR A 286 -19.19 6.38 22.74
CA THR A 286 -19.23 7.69 23.40
C THR A 286 -20.27 8.63 22.79
N GLY A 287 -20.79 8.31 21.60
CA GLY A 287 -21.68 9.18 20.83
C GLY A 287 -20.98 10.42 20.25
N THR A 288 -19.64 10.43 20.18
CA THR A 288 -18.87 11.57 19.68
C THR A 288 -18.70 11.50 18.18
N HIS A 289 -18.74 12.68 17.53
CA HIS A 289 -18.38 12.90 16.15
C HIS A 289 -17.32 13.98 16.09
N GLU A 290 -16.23 13.72 15.39
CA GLU A 290 -15.09 14.61 15.30
C GLU A 290 -14.56 14.65 13.86
N GLU A 291 -14.19 15.85 13.41
CA GLU A 291 -13.71 16.13 12.06
C GLU A 291 -12.41 16.94 12.10
N VAL A 292 -11.55 16.71 11.13
CA VAL A 292 -10.35 17.51 10.88
C VAL A 292 -10.19 17.75 9.38
N SER A 293 -9.71 18.93 9.02
CA SER A 293 -9.43 19.30 7.63
C SER A 293 -8.01 19.84 7.51
N TYR A 294 -7.34 19.49 6.44
CA TYR A 294 -5.96 19.89 6.14
C TYR A 294 -5.88 20.50 4.74
N ASN A 295 -5.09 21.57 4.62
CA ASN A 295 -4.68 22.16 3.35
C ASN A 295 -3.16 22.26 3.36
N ALA A 296 -2.48 21.49 2.51
CA ALA A 296 -1.04 21.42 2.52
C ALA A 296 -0.43 21.70 1.13
N PRO A 297 0.24 22.84 0.94
CA PRO A 297 1.11 23.08 -0.20
C PRO A 297 2.45 22.35 0.02
N LEU A 298 2.85 21.52 -0.93
CA LEU A 298 4.03 20.65 -0.86
C LEU A 298 4.96 20.96 -2.04
N PRO A 299 5.87 21.94 -1.91
CA PRO A 299 6.86 22.23 -2.93
C PRO A 299 7.92 21.13 -2.99
N ALA A 300 8.47 20.89 -4.17
CA ALA A 300 9.60 20.01 -4.38
C ALA A 300 10.55 20.54 -5.45
N LEU A 301 11.84 20.26 -5.28
CA LEU A 301 12.86 20.55 -6.26
C LEU A 301 13.84 19.39 -6.30
N ASN A 302 14.05 18.83 -7.50
CA ASN A 302 15.12 17.87 -7.76
C ASN A 302 16.10 18.48 -8.74
N VAL A 303 17.38 18.25 -8.49
CA VAL A 303 18.47 18.64 -9.37
C VAL A 303 19.37 17.43 -9.57
N LEU A 304 19.62 17.08 -10.81
CA LEU A 304 20.55 16.04 -11.22
C LEU A 304 21.56 16.66 -12.16
N TYR A 305 22.84 16.39 -11.92
CA TYR A 305 23.94 16.79 -12.77
C TYR A 305 24.67 15.56 -13.29
N HIS A 306 24.71 15.41 -14.61
CA HIS A 306 25.42 14.34 -15.30
C HIS A 306 26.90 14.71 -15.42
N LEU A 307 27.74 14.26 -14.45
CA LEU A 307 29.15 14.57 -14.43
C LEU A 307 29.93 13.85 -15.54
N THR A 308 29.60 12.57 -15.74
CA THR A 308 30.08 11.70 -16.81
C THR A 308 28.97 10.72 -17.21
N ASP A 309 29.17 9.89 -18.22
CA ASP A 309 28.21 8.85 -18.61
C ASP A 309 27.89 7.83 -17.50
N SER A 310 28.80 7.69 -16.52
CA SER A 310 28.66 6.73 -15.42
C SER A 310 28.54 7.38 -14.02
N TRP A 311 28.70 8.71 -13.90
CA TRP A 311 28.63 9.42 -12.63
C TRP A 311 27.60 10.54 -12.67
N ASN A 312 26.67 10.49 -11.72
CA ASN A 312 25.66 11.52 -11.53
C ASN A 312 25.72 12.07 -10.09
N LEU A 313 25.57 13.39 -9.98
CA LEU A 313 25.35 14.07 -8.70
C LEU A 313 23.90 14.47 -8.60
N TYR A 314 23.27 14.28 -7.46
CA TYR A 314 21.88 14.68 -7.26
C TYR A 314 21.67 15.38 -5.91
N ALA A 315 20.73 16.30 -5.90
CA ALA A 315 20.21 16.93 -4.69
C ALA A 315 18.70 17.05 -4.83
N ASN A 316 17.99 16.89 -3.71
CA ASN A 316 16.53 17.06 -3.69
C ASN A 316 16.07 17.67 -2.37
N THR A 317 15.00 18.45 -2.46
CA THR A 317 14.23 18.92 -1.32
C THR A 317 12.75 18.79 -1.62
N GLU A 318 11.95 18.42 -0.63
CA GLU A 318 10.51 18.28 -0.80
C GLU A 318 9.78 18.55 0.50
N GLY A 319 8.58 19.15 0.38
CA GLY A 319 7.61 19.21 1.45
C GLY A 319 6.85 17.90 1.56
N SER A 320 6.67 17.40 2.78
CA SER A 320 5.82 16.24 3.08
C SER A 320 5.11 16.45 4.40
N PHE A 321 3.95 15.83 4.58
CA PHE A 321 3.25 15.83 5.86
C PHE A 321 2.56 14.51 6.10
N GLY A 322 2.28 14.20 7.36
CA GLY A 322 1.49 13.05 7.77
C GLY A 322 0.16 13.47 8.36
N THR A 323 -0.94 12.91 7.88
CA THR A 323 -2.25 13.12 8.47
C THR A 323 -2.36 12.45 9.84
N VAL A 324 -3.21 12.99 10.71
CA VAL A 324 -3.56 12.35 11.98
C VAL A 324 -4.27 11.02 11.71
N GLN A 325 -3.85 9.97 12.41
CA GLN A 325 -4.52 8.66 12.30
C GLN A 325 -5.93 8.72 12.91
N TYR A 326 -6.87 7.94 12.38
CA TYR A 326 -8.26 7.89 12.88
C TYR A 326 -8.37 7.76 14.40
N SER A 327 -7.56 6.89 15.00
CA SER A 327 -7.53 6.69 16.46
C SER A 327 -7.05 7.90 17.26
N GLN A 328 -6.55 8.93 16.61
CA GLN A 328 -6.00 10.15 17.21
C GLN A 328 -6.85 11.39 16.94
N ILE A 329 -7.83 11.33 16.00
CA ILE A 329 -8.65 12.50 15.63
C ILE A 329 -9.28 13.14 16.87
N GLY A 330 -9.96 12.37 17.71
CA GLY A 330 -10.58 12.88 18.91
C GLY A 330 -9.61 13.52 19.91
N LYS A 331 -8.41 13.02 20.01
CA LYS A 331 -7.36 13.61 20.87
C LYS A 331 -6.76 14.86 20.24
N ALA A 332 -6.59 14.88 18.92
CA ALA A 332 -6.09 16.05 18.20
C ALA A 332 -7.04 17.23 18.30
N VAL A 333 -8.35 17.00 18.11
CA VAL A 333 -9.39 18.02 18.27
C VAL A 333 -9.42 18.57 19.70
N GLN A 334 -9.41 17.71 20.72
CA GLN A 334 -9.42 18.12 22.13
C GLN A 334 -8.16 18.89 22.54
N SER A 335 -7.01 18.61 21.96
CA SER A 335 -5.74 19.29 22.27
C SER A 335 -5.52 20.56 21.44
N GLY A 336 -6.39 20.88 20.47
CA GLY A 336 -6.19 21.96 19.53
C GLY A 336 -5.05 21.73 18.54
N ASN A 337 -4.46 20.54 18.52
CA ASN A 337 -3.37 20.14 17.62
C ASN A 337 -3.94 19.57 16.31
N VAL A 338 -4.65 20.40 15.56
CA VAL A 338 -5.19 20.05 14.23
C VAL A 338 -4.34 20.58 13.07
N GLU A 339 -3.26 21.27 13.35
CA GLU A 339 -2.31 21.71 12.33
C GLU A 339 -1.33 20.57 11.98
N PRO A 340 -1.02 20.40 10.69
CA PRO A 340 -0.09 19.35 10.22
C PRO A 340 1.35 19.60 10.66
#